data_f2adb9570b901d9568d17ced6e05950f
#
_entry.id   f2adb9570b901d9568d17ced6e05950f
#
_cell.length_a   1.000
_cell.length_b   1.000
_cell.length_c   1.000
_cell.angle_alpha   90.00
_cell.angle_beta   90.00
_cell.angle_gamma   90.00
#
_symmetry.space_group_name_H-M   'P 1'
#
loop_
_entity.id
_entity.type
_entity.pdbx_description
1 polymer ?
#
loop_
_entity_poly.entity_id
_entity_poly.type
_entity_poly.pdbx_seq_one_letter_code
_entity_poly.pdbx_strand_id
1 'polypeptide(L)'
;MRKLCLIIPMYNAEKVIERTLRSILNANLPRDFYEVIVVDDGSTDTSLDVINGLMHLFPNIKTIVQENGGSSKARNAGLRETLADYIWFVDADDMVEKDISCIPQLIAAHPSVDIFSFTYNWVSESGQHVGYGQLQERVKHEIEISGREAILQGYQPGSVCGLVIRRTFLTDNNLKFKEGITQQDVELTYRMFSRASTVFFSSAVVYNYMFCPTSITRSNNVKKRMKYELDKIEIIKSFRQQADFFRNTDSELSMAMRSYADSALFGYVYNLFKQRRQLREMGISKAALLLLKERGFYPLRIEGMSWKKRLVCRILNIEKIIS
;
A
#
# COMPACT_ATOMS: atom_id res chain seq x y z
N MET A 1 -11.69 13.34 -22.30
CA MET A 1 -10.61 12.77 -21.47
C MET A 1 -11.25 11.96 -20.36
N ARG A 2 -10.77 10.77 -20.02
CA ARG A 2 -11.33 9.95 -18.95
C ARG A 2 -11.03 10.59 -17.61
N LYS A 3 -11.96 10.48 -16.66
CA LYS A 3 -11.79 11.06 -15.31
C LYS A 3 -10.98 10.16 -14.39
N LEU A 4 -11.12 8.83 -14.52
CA LEU A 4 -10.49 7.84 -13.66
C LEU A 4 -9.69 6.84 -14.50
N CYS A 5 -8.47 6.51 -14.08
CA CYS A 5 -7.69 5.41 -14.62
C CYS A 5 -7.49 4.33 -13.55
N LEU A 6 -7.94 3.11 -13.84
CA LEU A 6 -7.61 1.94 -13.05
C LEU A 6 -6.31 1.34 -13.58
N ILE A 7 -5.27 1.28 -12.75
CA ILE A 7 -3.95 0.73 -13.10
C ILE A 7 -3.80 -0.64 -12.42
N ILE A 8 -3.61 -1.68 -13.23
CA ILE A 8 -3.52 -3.08 -12.79
C ILE A 8 -2.13 -3.62 -13.09
N PRO A 9 -1.22 -3.74 -12.11
CA PRO A 9 0.03 -4.47 -12.30
C PRO A 9 -0.26 -5.96 -12.38
N MET A 10 0.21 -6.65 -13.42
CA MET A 10 -0.04 -8.06 -13.67
C MET A 10 1.26 -8.82 -13.87
N TYR A 11 1.38 -9.98 -13.22
CA TYR A 11 2.46 -10.94 -13.46
C TYR A 11 1.97 -12.36 -13.13
N ASN A 12 1.94 -13.25 -14.14
CA ASN A 12 1.50 -14.64 -14.00
C ASN A 12 0.14 -14.75 -13.29
N ALA A 13 -0.88 -14.10 -13.84
CA ALA A 13 -2.23 -13.97 -13.27
C ALA A 13 -3.32 -14.66 -14.12
N GLU A 14 -2.98 -15.61 -14.98
CA GLU A 14 -3.90 -16.28 -15.92
C GLU A 14 -5.19 -16.80 -15.27
N LYS A 15 -5.11 -17.24 -13.99
CA LYS A 15 -6.24 -17.81 -13.26
C LYS A 15 -7.18 -16.79 -12.63
N VAL A 16 -6.76 -15.53 -12.52
CA VAL A 16 -7.46 -14.54 -11.69
C VAL A 16 -7.78 -13.24 -12.43
N ILE A 17 -6.98 -12.84 -13.44
CA ILE A 17 -7.12 -11.56 -14.12
C ILE A 17 -8.48 -11.38 -14.80
N GLU A 18 -9.06 -12.43 -15.37
CA GLU A 18 -10.41 -12.37 -15.97
C GLU A 18 -11.46 -11.95 -14.93
N ARG A 19 -11.43 -12.55 -13.75
CA ARG A 19 -12.34 -12.21 -12.65
C ARG A 19 -12.21 -10.74 -12.26
N THR A 20 -10.99 -10.24 -12.11
CA THR A 20 -10.70 -8.85 -11.79
C THR A 20 -11.27 -7.91 -12.84
N LEU A 21 -10.98 -8.14 -14.13
CA LEU A 21 -11.48 -7.31 -15.23
C LEU A 21 -13.02 -7.36 -15.33
N ARG A 22 -13.62 -8.54 -15.16
CA ARG A 22 -15.10 -8.66 -15.15
C ARG A 22 -15.72 -7.94 -13.98
N SER A 23 -15.10 -7.87 -12.80
CA SER A 23 -15.61 -7.08 -11.69
C SER A 23 -15.69 -5.60 -12.02
N ILE A 24 -14.65 -5.06 -12.68
CA ILE A 24 -14.60 -3.67 -13.15
C ILE A 24 -15.68 -3.43 -14.24
N LEU A 25 -15.83 -4.38 -15.18
CA LEU A 25 -16.81 -4.29 -16.25
C LEU A 25 -18.24 -4.24 -15.74
N ASN A 26 -18.53 -4.99 -14.68
CA ASN A 26 -19.87 -5.12 -14.10
C ASN A 26 -20.14 -4.11 -12.98
N ALA A 27 -19.15 -3.29 -12.63
CA ALA A 27 -19.32 -2.23 -11.65
C ALA A 27 -20.24 -1.12 -12.18
N ASN A 28 -21.00 -0.52 -11.26
CA ASN A 28 -21.88 0.59 -11.56
C ASN A 28 -21.07 1.90 -11.76
N LEU A 29 -20.29 1.93 -12.85
CA LEU A 29 -19.45 3.05 -13.24
C LEU A 29 -19.65 3.37 -14.72
N PRO A 30 -19.92 4.63 -15.10
CA PRO A 30 -20.14 5.00 -16.51
C PRO A 30 -18.90 4.65 -17.36
N ARG A 31 -19.12 4.01 -18.52
CA ARG A 31 -18.04 3.54 -19.40
C ARG A 31 -17.15 4.65 -19.94
N ASP A 32 -17.66 5.84 -20.11
CA ASP A 32 -16.94 7.02 -20.55
C ASP A 32 -16.20 7.73 -19.43
N PHE A 33 -16.48 7.39 -18.18
CA PHE A 33 -15.84 7.97 -16.99
C PHE A 33 -14.43 7.43 -16.78
N TYR A 34 -14.15 6.16 -17.09
CA TYR A 34 -12.90 5.50 -16.75
C TYR A 34 -12.16 4.86 -17.94
N GLU A 35 -10.89 4.62 -17.74
CA GLU A 35 -10.04 3.73 -18.55
C GLU A 35 -9.34 2.71 -17.65
N VAL A 36 -8.88 1.60 -18.23
CA VAL A 36 -8.12 0.56 -17.54
C VAL A 36 -6.77 0.40 -18.23
N ILE A 37 -5.70 0.46 -17.47
CA ILE A 37 -4.34 0.14 -17.95
C ILE A 37 -3.86 -1.10 -17.21
N VAL A 38 -3.75 -2.22 -17.93
CA VAL A 38 -3.09 -3.41 -17.42
C VAL A 38 -1.62 -3.36 -17.82
N VAL A 39 -0.74 -3.44 -16.83
CA VAL A 39 0.70 -3.48 -17.05
C VAL A 39 1.20 -4.89 -16.80
N ASP A 40 1.47 -5.62 -17.86
CA ASP A 40 2.08 -6.94 -17.80
C ASP A 40 3.58 -6.81 -17.52
N ASP A 41 3.98 -7.27 -16.33
CA ASP A 41 5.36 -7.22 -15.85
C ASP A 41 6.17 -8.45 -16.28
N GLY A 42 6.03 -8.82 -17.57
CA GLY A 42 6.77 -9.92 -18.18
C GLY A 42 6.23 -11.30 -17.79
N SER A 43 4.92 -11.51 -17.85
CA SER A 43 4.30 -12.81 -17.60
C SER A 43 4.84 -13.89 -18.54
N THR A 44 4.96 -15.10 -18.01
CA THR A 44 5.43 -16.30 -18.72
C THR A 44 4.32 -17.35 -18.88
N ASP A 45 3.14 -17.07 -18.34
CA ASP A 45 1.91 -17.87 -18.48
C ASP A 45 1.00 -17.29 -19.58
N THR A 46 -0.26 -17.71 -19.62
CA THR A 46 -1.25 -17.28 -20.62
C THR A 46 -2.00 -15.99 -20.24
N SER A 47 -1.51 -15.21 -19.26
CA SER A 47 -2.17 -13.97 -18.78
C SER A 47 -2.49 -12.99 -19.90
N LEU A 48 -1.56 -12.77 -20.83
CA LEU A 48 -1.78 -11.88 -21.99
C LEU A 48 -2.86 -12.38 -22.94
N ASP A 49 -2.92 -13.70 -23.17
CA ASP A 49 -3.95 -14.31 -24.03
C ASP A 49 -5.34 -14.14 -23.42
N VAL A 50 -5.46 -14.29 -22.10
CA VAL A 50 -6.71 -14.03 -21.36
C VAL A 50 -7.16 -12.59 -21.59
N ILE A 51 -6.26 -11.60 -21.45
CA ILE A 51 -6.61 -10.20 -21.67
C ILE A 51 -7.03 -9.96 -23.12
N ASN A 52 -6.26 -10.46 -24.10
CA ASN A 52 -6.56 -10.30 -25.52
C ASN A 52 -7.93 -10.86 -25.88
N GLY A 53 -8.32 -12.00 -25.28
CA GLY A 53 -9.64 -12.59 -25.44
C GLY A 53 -10.78 -11.71 -24.89
N LEU A 54 -10.49 -10.85 -23.93
CA LEU A 54 -11.48 -9.97 -23.30
C LEU A 54 -11.54 -8.55 -23.90
N MET A 55 -10.55 -8.15 -24.71
CA MET A 55 -10.46 -6.77 -25.22
C MET A 55 -11.70 -6.29 -25.96
N HIS A 56 -12.42 -7.21 -26.65
CA HIS A 56 -13.66 -6.88 -27.36
C HIS A 56 -14.80 -6.43 -26.42
N LEU A 57 -14.75 -6.81 -25.13
CA LEU A 57 -15.71 -6.40 -24.10
C LEU A 57 -15.33 -5.07 -23.44
N PHE A 58 -14.07 -4.65 -23.58
CA PHE A 58 -13.50 -3.49 -22.90
C PHE A 58 -12.87 -2.50 -23.90
N PRO A 59 -13.66 -1.62 -24.52
CA PRO A 59 -13.15 -0.66 -25.51
C PRO A 59 -12.20 0.39 -24.89
N ASN A 60 -12.14 0.47 -23.57
CA ASN A 60 -11.35 1.42 -22.79
C ASN A 60 -10.20 0.76 -22.02
N ILE A 61 -9.83 -0.49 -22.39
CA ILE A 61 -8.65 -1.16 -21.83
C ILE A 61 -7.42 -0.90 -22.73
N LYS A 62 -6.28 -0.69 -22.08
CA LYS A 62 -4.95 -0.62 -22.70
C LYS A 62 -4.04 -1.61 -21.98
N THR A 63 -3.24 -2.36 -22.73
CA THR A 63 -2.21 -3.24 -22.17
C THR A 63 -0.83 -2.69 -22.47
N ILE A 64 0.06 -2.71 -21.48
CA ILE A 64 1.47 -2.37 -21.57
C ILE A 64 2.26 -3.61 -21.18
N VAL A 65 3.26 -3.99 -21.97
CA VAL A 65 4.16 -5.10 -21.66
C VAL A 65 5.54 -4.56 -21.34
N GLN A 66 6.14 -5.01 -20.25
CA GLN A 66 7.51 -4.65 -19.86
C GLN A 66 8.29 -5.88 -19.38
N GLU A 67 9.62 -5.74 -19.33
CA GLU A 67 10.46 -6.71 -18.63
C GLU A 67 10.17 -6.71 -17.15
N ASN A 68 10.15 -7.91 -16.53
CA ASN A 68 9.84 -8.08 -15.12
C ASN A 68 10.71 -7.19 -14.22
N GLY A 69 10.05 -6.37 -13.43
CA GLY A 69 10.70 -5.42 -12.53
C GLY A 69 9.93 -5.24 -11.21
N GLY A 70 8.86 -6.03 -11.03
CA GLY A 70 8.00 -6.02 -9.85
C GLY A 70 6.86 -5.00 -9.92
N SER A 71 5.86 -5.22 -9.07
CA SER A 71 4.59 -4.44 -9.06
C SER A 71 4.78 -2.93 -8.93
N SER A 72 5.83 -2.46 -8.26
CA SER A 72 6.17 -1.02 -8.17
C SER A 72 6.51 -0.44 -9.54
N LYS A 73 7.36 -1.12 -10.32
CA LYS A 73 7.75 -0.68 -11.68
C LYS A 73 6.54 -0.69 -12.60
N ALA A 74 5.70 -1.72 -12.51
CA ALA A 74 4.48 -1.82 -13.30
C ALA A 74 3.48 -0.70 -12.97
N ARG A 75 3.20 -0.44 -11.69
CA ARG A 75 2.33 0.67 -11.28
C ARG A 75 2.88 2.03 -11.72
N ASN A 76 4.20 2.25 -11.59
CA ASN A 76 4.86 3.46 -12.06
C ASN A 76 4.77 3.61 -13.59
N ALA A 77 4.85 2.51 -14.35
CA ALA A 77 4.67 2.53 -15.81
C ALA A 77 3.24 2.94 -16.18
N GLY A 78 2.22 2.32 -15.56
CA GLY A 78 0.83 2.71 -15.78
C GLY A 78 0.55 4.18 -15.45
N LEU A 79 1.13 4.70 -14.36
CA LEU A 79 0.99 6.11 -13.97
C LEU A 79 1.57 7.07 -15.02
N ARG A 80 2.64 6.70 -15.74
CA ARG A 80 3.22 7.54 -16.79
C ARG A 80 2.38 7.59 -18.06
N GLU A 81 1.57 6.56 -18.31
CA GLU A 81 0.83 6.38 -19.55
C GLU A 81 -0.56 7.00 -19.56
N THR A 82 -1.10 7.33 -18.40
CA THR A 82 -2.45 7.90 -18.31
C THR A 82 -2.44 9.43 -18.23
N LEU A 83 -3.48 10.02 -18.80
CA LEU A 83 -3.80 11.45 -18.66
C LEU A 83 -5.09 11.68 -17.84
N ALA A 84 -5.69 10.62 -17.28
CA ALA A 84 -6.88 10.74 -16.44
C ALA A 84 -6.63 11.65 -15.22
N ASP A 85 -7.69 12.30 -14.73
CA ASP A 85 -7.58 13.23 -13.60
C ASP A 85 -7.28 12.51 -12.29
N TYR A 86 -7.81 11.28 -12.13
CA TYR A 86 -7.65 10.44 -10.94
C TYR A 86 -7.11 9.06 -11.29
N ILE A 87 -6.40 8.48 -10.33
CA ILE A 87 -5.78 7.16 -10.42
C ILE A 87 -6.35 6.25 -9.33
N TRP A 88 -6.65 5.02 -9.69
CA TRP A 88 -6.97 3.95 -8.76
C TRP A 88 -6.12 2.72 -9.06
N PHE A 89 -5.30 2.28 -8.13
CA PHE A 89 -4.52 1.06 -8.26
C PHE A 89 -5.36 -0.14 -7.83
N VAL A 90 -5.44 -1.16 -8.68
CA VAL A 90 -6.20 -2.39 -8.45
C VAL A 90 -5.26 -3.57 -8.64
N ASP A 91 -5.19 -4.50 -7.70
CA ASP A 91 -4.34 -5.69 -7.84
C ASP A 91 -4.99 -6.72 -8.77
N ALA A 92 -4.17 -7.46 -9.52
CA ALA A 92 -4.64 -8.38 -10.59
C ALA A 92 -5.43 -9.60 -10.06
N ASP A 93 -5.37 -9.86 -8.76
CA ASP A 93 -6.04 -10.97 -8.08
C ASP A 93 -7.22 -10.54 -7.19
N ASP A 94 -7.50 -9.23 -7.13
CA ASP A 94 -8.59 -8.66 -6.35
C ASP A 94 -9.82 -8.30 -7.21
N MET A 95 -10.86 -7.75 -6.60
CA MET A 95 -12.09 -7.33 -7.27
C MET A 95 -12.55 -5.96 -6.80
N VAL A 96 -13.19 -5.20 -7.68
CA VAL A 96 -13.95 -4.00 -7.26
C VAL A 96 -15.37 -4.39 -6.85
N GLU A 97 -15.97 -3.60 -5.96
CA GLU A 97 -17.37 -3.77 -5.60
C GLU A 97 -18.29 -3.46 -6.78
N LYS A 98 -19.50 -4.07 -6.75
CA LYS A 98 -20.49 -3.86 -7.81
C LYS A 98 -21.02 -2.43 -7.83
N ASP A 99 -21.32 -1.87 -6.66
CA ASP A 99 -21.80 -0.49 -6.56
C ASP A 99 -20.69 0.42 -6.04
N ILE A 100 -20.05 1.10 -6.97
CA ILE A 100 -19.02 2.11 -6.73
C ILE A 100 -19.43 3.47 -7.28
N SER A 101 -20.74 3.70 -7.44
CA SER A 101 -21.30 4.97 -7.94
C SER A 101 -20.99 6.17 -7.04
N CYS A 102 -20.58 5.94 -5.80
CA CYS A 102 -20.07 6.97 -4.91
C CYS A 102 -18.79 7.63 -5.42
N ILE A 103 -17.92 6.93 -6.18
CA ILE A 103 -16.67 7.48 -6.68
C ILE A 103 -16.88 8.69 -7.59
N PRO A 104 -17.63 8.61 -8.71
CA PRO A 104 -17.89 9.78 -9.54
C PRO A 104 -18.67 10.89 -8.81
N GLN A 105 -19.56 10.54 -7.87
CA GLN A 105 -20.29 11.52 -7.07
C GLN A 105 -19.36 12.31 -6.15
N LEU A 106 -18.47 11.65 -5.43
CA LEU A 106 -17.49 12.29 -4.55
C LEU A 106 -16.49 13.13 -5.33
N ILE A 107 -15.99 12.64 -6.47
CA ILE A 107 -15.09 13.42 -7.34
C ILE A 107 -15.78 14.70 -7.84
N ALA A 108 -17.07 14.63 -8.16
CA ALA A 108 -17.82 15.81 -8.61
C ALA A 108 -18.11 16.79 -7.46
N ALA A 109 -18.44 16.29 -6.28
CA ALA A 109 -18.73 17.09 -5.09
C ALA A 109 -17.49 17.75 -4.49
N HIS A 110 -16.32 17.08 -4.61
CA HIS A 110 -15.07 17.45 -3.96
C HIS A 110 -13.89 17.52 -4.96
N PRO A 111 -13.91 18.40 -5.97
CA PRO A 111 -12.94 18.41 -7.07
C PRO A 111 -11.52 18.81 -6.65
N SER A 112 -11.36 19.39 -5.45
CA SER A 112 -10.06 19.79 -4.88
C SER A 112 -9.36 18.69 -4.10
N VAL A 113 -10.04 17.58 -3.79
CA VAL A 113 -9.49 16.51 -2.96
C VAL A 113 -8.33 15.80 -3.67
N ASP A 114 -7.20 15.67 -2.97
CA ASP A 114 -6.00 14.97 -3.43
C ASP A 114 -6.17 13.45 -3.35
N ILE A 115 -6.80 12.98 -2.25
CA ILE A 115 -6.94 11.55 -1.95
C ILE A 115 -8.34 11.28 -1.40
N PHE A 116 -9.10 10.42 -2.07
CA PHE A 116 -10.28 9.78 -1.50
C PHE A 116 -9.84 8.43 -0.92
N SER A 117 -10.13 8.19 0.35
CA SER A 117 -9.81 6.94 1.06
C SER A 117 -11.10 6.20 1.37
N PHE A 118 -11.21 4.97 0.87
CA PHE A 118 -12.37 4.10 1.01
C PHE A 118 -12.07 2.89 1.88
N THR A 119 -13.12 2.31 2.42
CA THR A 119 -13.07 1.00 3.08
C THR A 119 -13.05 -0.12 2.03
N TYR A 120 -12.48 -1.27 2.38
CA TYR A 120 -12.54 -2.47 1.55
C TYR A 120 -12.89 -3.70 2.37
N ASN A 121 -13.52 -4.68 1.71
CA ASN A 121 -13.81 -5.98 2.28
C ASN A 121 -12.58 -6.89 2.20
N TRP A 122 -12.45 -7.78 3.18
CA TRP A 122 -11.64 -8.98 3.05
C TRP A 122 -12.56 -10.14 2.68
N VAL A 123 -12.27 -10.79 1.56
CA VAL A 123 -13.12 -11.83 0.98
C VAL A 123 -12.30 -13.10 0.81
N SER A 124 -12.82 -14.25 1.25
CA SER A 124 -12.19 -15.54 1.06
C SER A 124 -12.26 -15.98 -0.41
N GLU A 125 -11.48 -17.00 -0.80
CA GLU A 125 -11.56 -17.61 -2.14
C GLU A 125 -12.97 -18.13 -2.49
N SER A 126 -13.76 -18.53 -1.47
CA SER A 126 -15.16 -18.93 -1.64
C SER A 126 -16.15 -17.78 -1.77
N GLY A 127 -15.68 -16.52 -1.77
CA GLY A 127 -16.53 -15.33 -1.86
C GLY A 127 -17.16 -14.89 -0.53
N GLN A 128 -16.78 -15.50 0.60
CA GLN A 128 -17.32 -15.12 1.90
C GLN A 128 -16.58 -13.89 2.45
N HIS A 129 -17.34 -12.94 2.95
CA HIS A 129 -16.79 -11.79 3.70
C HIS A 129 -16.17 -12.27 5.02
N VAL A 130 -14.89 -11.92 5.23
CA VAL A 130 -14.12 -12.34 6.42
C VAL A 130 -13.67 -11.16 7.29
N GLY A 131 -13.91 -9.93 6.86
CA GLY A 131 -13.60 -8.72 7.62
C GLY A 131 -13.48 -7.48 6.73
N TYR A 132 -13.23 -6.35 7.37
CA TYR A 132 -12.98 -5.06 6.72
C TYR A 132 -11.52 -4.67 6.87
N GLY A 133 -10.98 -4.02 5.84
CA GLY A 133 -9.67 -3.40 5.88
C GLY A 133 -9.75 -1.88 5.83
N GLN A 134 -8.70 -1.24 6.32
CA GLN A 134 -8.48 0.21 6.25
C GLN A 134 -9.56 1.10 6.91
N LEU A 135 -10.32 0.56 7.87
CA LEU A 135 -11.13 1.41 8.75
C LEU A 135 -10.18 2.30 9.56
N GLN A 136 -10.09 3.56 9.16
CA GLN A 136 -9.30 4.58 9.87
C GLN A 136 -10.13 5.17 11.02
N GLU A 137 -10.48 4.36 12.01
CA GLU A 137 -11.45 4.66 13.08
C GLU A 137 -11.12 5.94 13.87
N ARG A 138 -9.85 6.37 13.88
CA ARG A 138 -9.40 7.56 14.60
C ARG A 138 -9.47 8.82 13.76
N VAL A 139 -9.70 8.69 12.47
CA VAL A 139 -9.74 9.81 11.52
C VAL A 139 -11.20 10.20 11.28
N LYS A 140 -11.46 11.49 11.14
CA LYS A 140 -12.79 11.99 10.80
C LYS A 140 -13.18 11.54 9.39
N HIS A 141 -14.41 11.05 9.25
CA HIS A 141 -14.99 10.59 7.99
C HIS A 141 -16.02 11.56 7.44
N GLU A 142 -16.31 11.44 6.14
CA GLU A 142 -17.32 12.18 5.38
C GLU A 142 -17.13 13.71 5.42
N ILE A 143 -15.88 14.15 5.65
CA ILE A 143 -15.48 15.56 5.57
C ILE A 143 -14.10 15.69 4.94
N GLU A 144 -13.80 16.84 4.38
CA GLU A 144 -12.46 17.18 3.93
C GLU A 144 -11.58 17.57 5.11
N ILE A 145 -10.41 16.94 5.21
CA ILE A 145 -9.35 17.30 6.16
C ILE A 145 -8.02 17.34 5.44
N SER A 146 -7.00 17.96 6.03
CA SER A 146 -5.65 17.84 5.48
C SER A 146 -5.02 16.46 5.78
N GLY A 147 -4.08 16.03 4.95
CA GLY A 147 -3.29 14.84 5.25
C GLY A 147 -2.48 14.98 6.54
N ARG A 148 -2.04 16.21 6.86
CA ARG A 148 -1.46 16.56 8.15
C ARG A 148 -2.41 16.24 9.31
N GLU A 149 -3.65 16.71 9.23
CA GLU A 149 -4.67 16.45 10.26
C GLU A 149 -4.94 14.95 10.40
N ALA A 150 -5.04 14.23 9.28
CA ALA A 150 -5.21 12.77 9.31
C ALA A 150 -4.08 12.06 10.07
N ILE A 151 -2.81 12.44 9.84
CA ILE A 151 -1.65 11.88 10.55
C ILE A 151 -1.71 12.21 12.04
N LEU A 152 -2.06 13.44 12.41
CA LEU A 152 -2.19 13.84 13.82
C LEU A 152 -3.33 13.12 14.54
N GLN A 153 -4.42 12.79 13.83
CA GLN A 153 -5.51 11.96 14.34
C GLN A 153 -5.14 10.47 14.44
N GLY A 154 -4.01 10.05 13.88
CA GLY A 154 -3.48 8.68 13.97
C GLY A 154 -3.74 7.83 12.75
N TYR A 155 -3.79 8.43 11.54
CA TYR A 155 -3.80 7.69 10.27
C TYR A 155 -2.73 6.61 10.25
N GLN A 156 -3.12 5.44 9.81
CA GLN A 156 -2.22 4.28 9.62
C GLN A 156 -2.01 4.04 8.12
N PRO A 157 -0.74 4.09 7.62
CA PRO A 157 -0.46 3.79 6.23
C PRO A 157 -0.82 2.33 5.89
N GLY A 158 -1.41 2.14 4.72
CA GLY A 158 -1.93 0.84 4.32
C GLY A 158 -1.88 0.62 2.81
N SER A 159 -2.78 -0.21 2.29
CA SER A 159 -2.89 -0.51 0.86
C SER A 159 -3.31 0.72 0.06
N VAL A 160 -2.79 0.86 -1.16
CA VAL A 160 -3.24 1.87 -2.13
C VAL A 160 -4.56 1.48 -2.82
N CYS A 161 -4.99 0.23 -2.72
CA CYS A 161 -6.17 -0.27 -3.45
C CYS A 161 -7.49 0.33 -2.95
N GLY A 162 -7.51 0.85 -1.71
CA GLY A 162 -8.64 1.63 -1.18
C GLY A 162 -8.56 3.13 -1.48
N LEU A 163 -7.64 3.59 -2.35
CA LEU A 163 -7.42 5.01 -2.59
C LEU A 163 -7.70 5.39 -4.04
N VAL A 164 -8.48 6.45 -4.23
CA VAL A 164 -8.61 7.16 -5.50
C VAL A 164 -7.87 8.49 -5.37
N ILE A 165 -6.84 8.70 -6.20
CA ILE A 165 -5.81 9.71 -5.98
C ILE A 165 -5.78 10.66 -7.19
N ARG A 166 -5.78 11.96 -6.96
CA ARG A 166 -5.61 12.95 -8.03
C ARG A 166 -4.22 12.80 -8.66
N ARG A 167 -4.20 12.63 -9.99
CA ARG A 167 -2.95 12.38 -10.73
C ARG A 167 -1.95 13.53 -10.59
N THR A 168 -2.39 14.79 -10.70
CA THR A 168 -1.51 15.95 -10.57
C THR A 168 -0.89 16.04 -9.17
N PHE A 169 -1.60 15.66 -8.12
CA PHE A 169 -1.03 15.56 -6.78
C PHE A 169 0.17 14.60 -6.75
N LEU A 170 0.07 13.43 -7.41
CA LEU A 170 1.19 12.48 -7.49
C LEU A 170 2.37 13.04 -8.29
N THR A 171 2.10 13.64 -9.46
CA THR A 171 3.16 14.13 -10.35
C THR A 171 3.87 15.36 -9.78
N ASP A 172 3.14 16.32 -9.26
CA ASP A 172 3.68 17.59 -8.75
C ASP A 172 4.53 17.39 -7.48
N ASN A 173 4.19 16.38 -6.69
CA ASN A 173 4.96 15.98 -5.50
C ASN A 173 6.00 14.88 -5.78
N ASN A 174 6.22 14.47 -7.04
CA ASN A 174 7.11 13.36 -7.42
C ASN A 174 6.86 12.09 -6.58
N LEU A 175 5.58 11.77 -6.35
CA LEU A 175 5.15 10.61 -5.59
C LEU A 175 4.99 9.40 -6.51
N LYS A 176 5.88 8.43 -6.35
CA LYS A 176 5.90 7.16 -7.10
C LYS A 176 6.24 6.01 -6.17
N PHE A 177 5.89 4.80 -6.57
CA PHE A 177 6.26 3.60 -5.83
C PHE A 177 7.77 3.43 -5.79
N LYS A 178 8.30 3.11 -4.62
CA LYS A 178 9.69 2.72 -4.46
C LYS A 178 9.90 1.33 -5.04
N GLU A 179 10.74 1.24 -6.06
CA GLU A 179 11.03 -0.04 -6.71
C GLU A 179 11.96 -0.91 -5.85
N GLY A 180 11.88 -2.23 -6.05
CA GLY A 180 12.75 -3.18 -5.40
C GLY A 180 12.40 -3.54 -3.95
N ILE A 181 11.35 -2.97 -3.34
CA ILE A 181 10.90 -3.32 -2.00
C ILE A 181 9.52 -4.01 -2.01
N THR A 182 9.26 -4.82 -1.00
CA THR A 182 7.91 -5.32 -0.66
C THR A 182 7.17 -4.29 0.20
N GLN A 183 5.84 -4.37 0.31
CA GLN A 183 5.01 -3.41 1.06
C GLN A 183 5.23 -1.95 0.62
N GLN A 184 5.49 -1.76 -0.66
CA GLN A 184 5.74 -0.47 -1.29
C GLN A 184 4.55 0.50 -1.20
N ASP A 185 3.35 -0.04 -1.06
CA ASP A 185 2.10 0.69 -0.82
C ASP A 185 2.11 1.39 0.54
N VAL A 186 2.50 0.68 1.60
CA VAL A 186 2.64 1.25 2.96
C VAL A 186 3.65 2.41 2.98
N GLU A 187 4.75 2.27 2.25
CA GLU A 187 5.78 3.31 2.12
C GLU A 187 5.24 4.53 1.36
N LEU A 188 4.56 4.30 0.23
CA LEU A 188 4.03 5.37 -0.60
C LEU A 188 2.88 6.11 0.08
N THR A 189 1.91 5.39 0.69
CA THR A 189 0.75 6.01 1.33
C THR A 189 1.17 6.95 2.46
N TYR A 190 2.21 6.61 3.22
CA TYR A 190 2.73 7.51 4.26
C TYR A 190 3.29 8.82 3.68
N ARG A 191 4.02 8.75 2.56
CA ARG A 191 4.52 9.94 1.85
C ARG A 191 3.39 10.75 1.25
N MET A 192 2.36 10.11 0.70
CA MET A 192 1.21 10.80 0.14
C MET A 192 0.46 11.59 1.20
N PHE A 193 0.06 10.93 2.28
CA PHE A 193 -0.70 11.60 3.34
C PHE A 193 0.08 12.74 4.01
N SER A 194 1.41 12.63 4.14
CA SER A 194 2.21 13.72 4.68
C SER A 194 2.25 14.98 3.81
N ARG A 195 1.83 14.89 2.54
CA ARG A 195 1.87 16.00 1.55
C ARG A 195 0.49 16.41 1.04
N ALA A 196 -0.54 15.60 1.31
CA ALA A 196 -1.88 15.90 0.80
C ALA A 196 -2.45 17.15 1.47
N SER A 197 -2.85 18.12 0.65
CA SER A 197 -3.54 19.30 1.11
C SER A 197 -4.95 18.97 1.56
N THR A 198 -5.61 18.05 0.86
CA THR A 198 -6.99 17.68 1.13
C THR A 198 -7.21 16.18 0.94
N VAL A 199 -7.76 15.53 1.95
CA VAL A 199 -8.12 14.10 1.97
C VAL A 199 -9.57 13.96 2.39
N PHE A 200 -10.29 13.03 1.78
CA PHE A 200 -11.66 12.68 2.14
C PHE A 200 -11.71 11.19 2.50
N PHE A 201 -12.09 10.87 3.73
CA PHE A 201 -12.29 9.50 4.17
C PHE A 201 -13.77 9.14 4.06
N SER A 202 -14.08 8.15 3.20
CA SER A 202 -15.43 7.62 3.06
C SER A 202 -15.57 6.25 3.71
N SER A 203 -16.70 6.01 4.35
CA SER A 203 -17.08 4.70 4.88
C SER A 203 -17.56 3.73 3.79
N ALA A 204 -17.75 4.23 2.55
CA ALA A 204 -18.16 3.38 1.44
C ALA A 204 -17.14 2.27 1.15
N VAL A 205 -17.64 1.07 0.89
CA VAL A 205 -16.84 -0.08 0.47
C VAL A 205 -16.81 -0.10 -1.05
N VAL A 206 -15.62 -0.05 -1.64
CA VAL A 206 -15.45 -0.02 -3.10
C VAL A 206 -14.60 -1.17 -3.65
N TYR A 207 -13.97 -1.93 -2.76
CA TYR A 207 -12.95 -2.91 -3.13
C TYR A 207 -13.07 -4.19 -2.31
N ASN A 208 -12.79 -5.33 -2.94
CA ASN A 208 -12.76 -6.66 -2.35
C ASN A 208 -11.34 -7.20 -2.42
N TYR A 209 -10.63 -7.17 -1.30
CA TYR A 209 -9.32 -7.80 -1.15
C TYR A 209 -9.52 -9.32 -1.02
N MET A 210 -9.03 -10.07 -2.01
CA MET A 210 -9.16 -11.53 -2.04
C MET A 210 -8.09 -12.18 -1.17
N PHE A 211 -8.53 -12.84 -0.12
CA PHE A 211 -7.63 -13.50 0.81
C PHE A 211 -7.01 -14.76 0.18
N CYS A 212 -5.73 -14.69 -0.18
CA CYS A 212 -4.97 -15.81 -0.69
C CYS A 212 -4.05 -16.40 0.39
N PRO A 213 -4.18 -17.69 0.76
CA PRO A 213 -3.31 -18.32 1.75
C PRO A 213 -1.83 -18.35 1.34
N THR A 214 -1.54 -18.30 0.03
CA THR A 214 -0.18 -18.39 -0.55
C THR A 214 0.48 -17.02 -0.78
N SER A 215 -0.11 -15.93 -0.24
CA SER A 215 0.43 -14.59 -0.41
C SER A 215 1.89 -14.47 0.05
N ILE A 216 2.64 -13.50 -0.50
CA ILE A 216 4.06 -13.24 -0.18
C ILE A 216 4.28 -13.09 1.34
N THR A 217 3.31 -12.50 2.05
CA THR A 217 3.35 -12.28 3.50
C THR A 217 3.34 -13.58 4.32
N ARG A 218 2.87 -14.68 3.73
CA ARG A 218 2.75 -16.01 4.35
C ARG A 218 3.65 -17.05 3.69
N SER A 219 4.49 -16.65 2.75
CA SER A 219 5.35 -17.56 2.00
C SER A 219 6.36 -18.26 2.91
N ASN A 220 6.45 -19.60 2.77
CA ASN A 220 7.48 -20.42 3.41
C ASN A 220 8.83 -20.39 2.65
N ASN A 221 8.90 -19.69 1.51
CA ASN A 221 10.16 -19.52 0.78
C ASN A 221 11.09 -18.59 1.55
N VAL A 222 12.24 -19.13 2.00
CA VAL A 222 13.21 -18.40 2.84
C VAL A 222 13.69 -17.10 2.20
N LYS A 223 13.98 -17.10 0.90
CA LYS A 223 14.44 -15.88 0.18
C LYS A 223 13.37 -14.80 0.15
N LYS A 224 12.12 -15.17 -0.16
CA LYS A 224 10.99 -14.24 -0.17
C LYS A 224 10.71 -13.69 1.23
N ARG A 225 10.75 -14.56 2.24
CA ARG A 225 10.55 -14.17 3.64
C ARG A 225 11.66 -13.26 4.15
N MET A 226 12.92 -13.57 3.83
CA MET A 226 14.06 -12.73 4.19
C MET A 226 13.93 -11.33 3.57
N LYS A 227 13.64 -11.25 2.28
CA LYS A 227 13.41 -9.97 1.60
C LYS A 227 12.30 -9.17 2.28
N TYR A 228 11.15 -9.80 2.54
CA TYR A 228 9.99 -9.17 3.20
C TYR A 228 10.35 -8.60 4.58
N GLU A 229 11.13 -9.33 5.38
CA GLU A 229 11.54 -8.86 6.71
C GLU A 229 12.59 -7.73 6.63
N LEU A 230 13.55 -7.81 5.71
CA LEU A 230 14.57 -6.77 5.55
C LEU A 230 13.99 -5.47 4.96
N ASP A 231 13.06 -5.56 4.03
CA ASP A 231 12.40 -4.40 3.43
C ASP A 231 11.62 -3.56 4.47
N LYS A 232 11.10 -4.18 5.55
CA LYS A 232 10.48 -3.42 6.67
C LYS A 232 11.44 -2.42 7.30
N ILE A 233 12.72 -2.75 7.38
CA ILE A 233 13.75 -1.84 7.93
C ILE A 233 13.92 -0.63 7.00
N GLU A 234 13.91 -0.85 5.68
CA GLU A 234 14.00 0.24 4.70
C GLU A 234 12.73 1.12 4.69
N ILE A 235 11.56 0.53 4.96
CA ILE A 235 10.31 1.29 5.12
C ILE A 235 10.35 2.16 6.38
N ILE A 236 10.80 1.61 7.52
CA ILE A 236 10.98 2.37 8.77
C ILE A 236 11.98 3.51 8.58
N LYS A 237 13.06 3.26 7.80
CA LYS A 237 14.01 4.31 7.42
C LYS A 237 13.32 5.42 6.62
N SER A 238 12.49 5.06 5.64
CA SER A 238 11.71 6.04 4.87
C SER A 238 10.80 6.87 5.78
N PHE A 239 10.10 6.25 6.72
CA PHE A 239 9.26 6.97 7.69
C PHE A 239 10.05 7.99 8.51
N ARG A 240 11.24 7.65 8.99
CA ARG A 240 12.10 8.60 9.71
C ARG A 240 12.58 9.73 8.82
N GLN A 241 12.95 9.45 7.57
CA GLN A 241 13.34 10.46 6.60
C GLN A 241 12.19 11.46 6.32
N GLN A 242 10.95 10.96 6.21
CA GLN A 242 9.79 11.83 6.08
C GLN A 242 9.57 12.71 7.32
N ALA A 243 9.72 12.16 8.54
CA ALA A 243 9.66 12.95 9.76
C ALA A 243 10.74 14.05 9.79
N ASP A 244 11.97 13.70 9.39
CA ASP A 244 13.09 14.64 9.34
C ASP A 244 12.88 15.75 8.29
N PHE A 245 12.22 15.44 7.18
CA PHE A 245 11.87 16.42 6.13
C PHE A 245 10.99 17.57 6.68
N PHE A 246 10.06 17.27 7.59
CA PHE A 246 9.16 18.25 8.19
C PHE A 246 9.72 18.92 9.46
N ARG A 247 10.92 18.54 9.93
CA ARG A 247 11.46 18.99 11.22
C ARG A 247 11.46 20.51 11.39
N ASN A 248 11.82 21.26 10.36
CA ASN A 248 11.98 22.71 10.41
C ASN A 248 10.75 23.48 9.91
N THR A 249 9.83 22.82 9.20
CA THR A 249 8.66 23.47 8.59
C THR A 249 7.37 23.16 9.35
N ASP A 250 7.27 21.98 9.98
CA ASP A 250 6.13 21.55 10.78
C ASP A 250 6.60 20.58 11.87
N SER A 251 7.00 21.13 13.01
CA SER A 251 7.56 20.33 14.11
C SER A 251 6.54 19.36 14.73
N GLU A 252 5.26 19.71 14.76
CA GLU A 252 4.20 18.85 15.31
C GLU A 252 3.98 17.63 14.42
N LEU A 253 3.85 17.84 13.10
CA LEU A 253 3.78 16.76 12.12
C LEU A 253 5.03 15.87 12.19
N SER A 254 6.22 16.47 12.22
CA SER A 254 7.49 15.76 12.35
C SER A 254 7.51 14.87 13.59
N MET A 255 7.08 15.35 14.75
CA MET A 255 7.02 14.59 15.99
C MET A 255 6.03 13.42 15.90
N ALA A 256 4.84 13.64 15.34
CA ALA A 256 3.85 12.58 15.14
C ALA A 256 4.38 11.48 14.22
N MET A 257 4.99 11.86 13.09
CA MET A 257 5.59 10.94 12.14
C MET A 257 6.77 10.18 12.74
N ARG A 258 7.59 10.83 13.55
CA ARG A 258 8.72 10.19 14.25
C ARG A 258 8.22 9.17 15.27
N SER A 259 7.18 9.51 16.05
CA SER A 259 6.54 8.61 17.01
C SER A 259 5.97 7.36 16.33
N TYR A 260 5.36 7.52 15.15
CA TYR A 260 4.90 6.40 14.33
C TYR A 260 6.06 5.51 13.88
N ALA A 261 7.13 6.09 13.33
CA ALA A 261 8.31 5.36 12.88
C ALA A 261 9.00 4.59 14.02
N ASP A 262 9.08 5.19 15.21
CA ASP A 262 9.67 4.56 16.40
C ASP A 262 8.78 3.44 16.94
N SER A 263 7.45 3.59 16.85
CA SER A 263 6.49 2.54 17.19
C SER A 263 6.57 1.36 16.21
N ALA A 264 6.72 1.64 14.91
CA ALA A 264 6.93 0.62 13.89
C ALA A 264 8.25 -0.15 14.11
N LEU A 265 9.33 0.57 14.43
CA LEU A 265 10.62 -0.04 14.77
C LEU A 265 10.52 -0.95 16.00
N PHE A 266 9.90 -0.46 17.07
CA PHE A 266 9.69 -1.26 18.27
C PHE A 266 8.87 -2.52 17.96
N GLY A 267 7.76 -2.38 17.25
CA GLY A 267 6.91 -3.49 16.82
C GLY A 267 7.66 -4.51 15.97
N TYR A 268 8.52 -4.04 15.06
CA TYR A 268 9.35 -4.90 14.23
C TYR A 268 10.33 -5.73 15.07
N VAL A 269 11.11 -5.10 15.94
CA VAL A 269 12.10 -5.80 16.79
C VAL A 269 11.38 -6.75 17.77
N TYR A 270 10.23 -6.35 18.29
CA TYR A 270 9.39 -7.23 19.13
C TYR A 270 8.90 -8.47 18.36
N ASN A 271 8.53 -8.32 17.10
CA ASN A 271 8.13 -9.44 16.24
C ASN A 271 9.31 -10.37 15.90
N LEU A 272 10.51 -9.83 15.67
CA LEU A 272 11.73 -10.65 15.55
C LEU A 272 11.95 -11.52 16.80
N PHE A 273 11.80 -10.93 17.98
CA PHE A 273 11.88 -11.67 19.24
C PHE A 273 10.77 -12.73 19.36
N LYS A 274 9.52 -12.36 19.07
CA LYS A 274 8.37 -13.28 19.18
C LYS A 274 8.51 -14.49 18.26
N GLN A 275 9.02 -14.30 17.06
CA GLN A 275 9.22 -15.33 16.04
C GLN A 275 10.68 -15.84 16.00
N ARG A 276 11.51 -15.55 17.01
CA ARG A 276 12.96 -15.77 17.00
C ARG A 276 13.39 -17.17 16.63
N ARG A 277 12.67 -18.22 17.07
CA ARG A 277 13.02 -19.61 16.76
C ARG A 277 12.98 -19.85 15.25
N GLN A 278 11.84 -19.55 14.62
CA GLN A 278 11.64 -19.73 13.18
C GLN A 278 12.58 -18.85 12.35
N LEU A 279 12.66 -17.55 12.70
CA LEU A 279 13.48 -16.59 11.94
C LEU A 279 14.99 -16.84 12.09
N ARG A 280 15.42 -17.42 13.21
CA ARG A 280 16.81 -17.85 13.43
C ARG A 280 17.18 -19.04 12.56
N GLU A 281 16.31 -20.05 12.50
CA GLU A 281 16.49 -21.24 11.62
C GLU A 281 16.60 -20.83 10.14
N MET A 282 15.92 -19.76 9.72
CA MET A 282 16.00 -19.18 8.38
C MET A 282 17.18 -18.22 8.18
N GLY A 283 17.99 -17.91 9.19
CA GLY A 283 19.08 -16.93 9.15
C GLY A 283 18.60 -15.45 9.11
N ILE A 284 17.29 -15.20 9.19
CA ILE A 284 16.68 -13.88 9.03
C ILE A 284 17.00 -12.99 10.23
N SER A 285 16.93 -13.52 11.47
CA SER A 285 17.19 -12.74 12.68
C SER A 285 18.59 -12.08 12.66
N LYS A 286 19.62 -12.83 12.25
CA LYS A 286 21.00 -12.33 12.15
C LYS A 286 21.13 -11.23 11.08
N ALA A 287 20.56 -11.45 9.89
CA ALA A 287 20.59 -10.48 8.79
C ALA A 287 19.84 -9.19 9.18
N ALA A 288 18.66 -9.32 9.79
CA ALA A 288 17.88 -8.18 10.26
C ALA A 288 18.61 -7.37 11.34
N LEU A 289 19.24 -8.04 12.32
CA LEU A 289 20.00 -7.37 13.37
C LEU A 289 21.20 -6.61 12.83
N LEU A 290 21.93 -7.19 11.86
CA LEU A 290 23.02 -6.50 11.18
C LEU A 290 22.54 -5.24 10.46
N LEU A 291 21.47 -5.34 9.69
CA LEU A 291 20.92 -4.21 8.96
C LEU A 291 20.37 -3.12 9.90
N LEU A 292 19.72 -3.50 11.01
CA LEU A 292 19.28 -2.56 12.04
C LEU A 292 20.45 -1.77 12.65
N LYS A 293 21.59 -2.43 12.92
CA LYS A 293 22.81 -1.77 13.40
C LYS A 293 23.41 -0.82 12.36
N GLU A 294 23.53 -1.28 11.12
CA GLU A 294 23.99 -0.45 10.00
C GLU A 294 23.16 0.82 9.81
N ARG A 295 21.84 0.72 10.01
CA ARG A 295 20.91 1.85 9.91
C ARG A 295 20.85 2.71 11.19
N GLY A 296 21.60 2.37 12.24
CA GLY A 296 21.57 3.07 13.54
C GLY A 296 20.25 2.92 14.28
N PHE A 297 19.51 1.83 14.05
CA PHE A 297 18.21 1.53 14.65
C PHE A 297 18.31 0.58 15.84
N TYR A 298 19.45 -0.02 16.03
CA TYR A 298 19.72 -0.90 17.15
C TYR A 298 21.03 -0.52 17.85
N PRO A 299 21.10 -0.49 19.18
CA PRO A 299 20.04 -0.82 20.14
C PRO A 299 18.85 0.16 20.11
N LEU A 300 17.66 -0.33 20.50
CA LEU A 300 16.47 0.50 20.60
C LEU A 300 16.67 1.60 21.64
N ARG A 301 16.34 2.84 21.28
CA ARG A 301 16.33 3.97 22.22
C ARG A 301 15.15 3.83 23.17
N ILE A 302 15.36 4.09 24.45
CA ILE A 302 14.35 3.94 25.51
C ILE A 302 13.79 5.28 26.00
N GLU A 303 14.31 6.39 25.52
CA GLU A 303 13.92 7.75 25.90
C GLU A 303 12.47 8.01 25.48
N GLY A 304 11.70 8.69 26.32
CA GLY A 304 10.29 9.02 26.03
C GLY A 304 9.28 7.86 26.12
N MET A 305 9.73 6.63 26.36
CA MET A 305 8.83 5.47 26.48
C MET A 305 8.24 5.29 27.86
N SER A 306 7.02 4.69 27.94
CA SER A 306 6.44 4.24 29.20
C SER A 306 7.33 3.22 29.91
N TRP A 307 7.23 3.08 31.23
CA TRP A 307 8.06 2.17 32.01
C TRP A 307 7.96 0.71 31.54
N LYS A 308 6.77 0.25 31.14
CA LYS A 308 6.55 -1.10 30.60
C LYS A 308 7.32 -1.31 29.28
N LYS A 309 7.23 -0.34 28.36
CA LYS A 309 7.99 -0.40 27.10
C LYS A 309 9.49 -0.35 27.34
N ARG A 310 9.99 0.47 28.29
CA ARG A 310 11.43 0.51 28.65
C ARG A 310 11.95 -0.83 29.13
N LEU A 311 11.17 -1.55 29.97
CA LEU A 311 11.56 -2.88 30.44
C LEU A 311 11.68 -3.87 29.26
N VAL A 312 10.70 -3.89 28.38
CA VAL A 312 10.74 -4.74 27.17
C VAL A 312 11.93 -4.37 26.28
N CYS A 313 12.19 -3.08 26.04
CA CYS A 313 13.34 -2.65 25.25
C CYS A 313 14.69 -3.10 25.84
N ARG A 314 14.85 -3.09 27.18
CA ARG A 314 16.08 -3.61 27.81
C ARG A 314 16.30 -5.08 27.49
N ILE A 315 15.23 -5.88 27.46
CA ILE A 315 15.30 -7.30 27.08
C ILE A 315 15.62 -7.41 25.58
N LEU A 316 14.92 -6.66 24.73
CA LEU A 316 15.12 -6.68 23.28
C LEU A 316 16.51 -6.18 22.85
N ASN A 317 17.17 -5.35 23.68
CA ASN A 317 18.54 -4.89 23.42
C ASN A 317 19.63 -5.92 23.80
N ILE A 318 19.25 -7.10 24.30
CA ILE A 318 20.17 -8.23 24.48
C ILE A 318 20.24 -9.01 23.17
N GLU A 319 21.29 -8.79 22.40
CA GLU A 319 21.45 -9.37 21.04
C GLU A 319 21.19 -10.88 20.98
N LYS A 320 21.72 -11.65 21.92
CA LYS A 320 21.55 -13.11 22.01
C LYS A 320 20.09 -13.56 22.12
N ILE A 321 19.18 -12.64 22.47
CA ILE A 321 17.76 -12.94 22.58
C ILE A 321 17.08 -12.84 21.20
N ILE A 322 17.57 -11.95 20.33
CA ILE A 322 17.00 -11.72 18.98
C ILE A 322 17.74 -12.58 17.93
N SER A 323 19.08 -12.58 17.98
CA SER A 323 19.94 -13.40 17.11
C SER A 323 19.78 -14.89 17.47
#